data_a45c99ca69c31792e75d39d974062c23
#
_entry.id   a45c99ca69c31792e75d39d974062c23
#
_cell.length_a   1.000
_cell.length_b   1.000
_cell.length_c   1.000
_cell.angle_alpha   90.00
_cell.angle_beta   90.00
_cell.angle_gamma   90.00
#
_symmetry.space_group_name_H-M   'P 1'
#
loop_
_entity.id
_entity.type
_entity.pdbx_description
1 polymer ?
#
loop_
_entity_poly.entity_id
_entity_poly.type
_entity_poly.pdbx_seq_one_letter_code
_entity_poly.pdbx_strand_id
1 'polypeptide(L)'
;LTSQPDNDSSLDNVTITVSSSDTSEGVILSGSTLVFKASDWNEAKTVTVLGVADDISDGDQSYSIILGADNKTADARFRYVDPPDVSLTNLDLTDKGTFYISRISNTTDENGVTASFTIRLSSAPADNGTTVEDNVTITLRSSDTTEGEIVSIGNMQTGDNATQLVFTDSNWNAARTVTVRGVFDNISDGDQKYTVVLKDNVSS
;
A
#
# COMPACT_ATOMS: atom_id res chain seq x y z
N LEU A 1 18.35 -21.85 24.50
CA LEU A 1 18.35 -21.49 25.93
C LEU A 1 19.79 -21.26 26.40
N THR A 2 19.96 -20.63 27.57
CA THR A 2 21.27 -20.37 28.18
C THR A 2 21.72 -21.49 29.10
N SER A 3 20.81 -22.39 29.50
CA SER A 3 21.09 -23.55 30.28
C SER A 3 20.12 -24.68 29.93
N GLN A 4 20.54 -25.91 30.25
CA GLN A 4 19.70 -27.10 30.03
C GLN A 4 18.50 -27.07 30.97
N PRO A 5 17.27 -27.35 30.50
CA PRO A 5 16.13 -27.62 31.36
C PRO A 5 16.38 -28.83 32.29
N ASP A 6 15.70 -28.88 33.42
CA ASP A 6 15.75 -30.05 34.27
C ASP A 6 15.27 -31.29 33.52
N ASN A 7 15.77 -32.44 33.89
CA ASN A 7 15.44 -33.70 33.25
C ASN A 7 14.89 -34.71 34.29
N ASP A 8 14.22 -34.17 35.31
CA ASP A 8 13.66 -34.99 36.41
C ASP A 8 12.37 -35.69 35.99
N SER A 9 11.68 -35.14 34.98
CA SER A 9 10.51 -35.75 34.38
C SER A 9 10.48 -35.54 32.86
N SER A 10 9.78 -36.40 32.13
CA SER A 10 9.57 -36.25 30.68
C SER A 10 8.76 -35.00 30.30
N LEU A 11 8.31 -34.22 31.29
CA LEU A 11 7.50 -33.00 31.11
C LEU A 11 8.30 -31.72 31.34
N ASP A 12 9.60 -31.81 31.71
CA ASP A 12 10.44 -30.64 32.00
C ASP A 12 10.92 -29.95 30.70
N ASN A 13 9.94 -29.46 29.93
CA ASN A 13 10.19 -28.73 28.71
C ASN A 13 10.03 -27.22 28.94
N VAL A 14 10.81 -26.42 28.19
CA VAL A 14 10.59 -25.00 28.09
C VAL A 14 9.79 -24.72 26.83
N THR A 15 8.64 -24.11 26.99
CA THR A 15 7.74 -23.78 25.90
C THR A 15 7.68 -22.26 25.73
N ILE A 16 7.90 -21.78 24.52
CA ILE A 16 7.77 -20.37 24.14
C ILE A 16 6.68 -20.26 23.08
N THR A 17 5.70 -19.41 23.34
CA THR A 17 4.68 -19.05 22.34
C THR A 17 5.19 -17.91 21.48
N VAL A 18 4.82 -17.94 20.21
CA VAL A 18 5.24 -16.95 19.22
C VAL A 18 4.01 -16.40 18.52
N SER A 19 3.85 -15.09 18.53
CA SER A 19 2.75 -14.39 17.85
C SER A 19 3.23 -13.13 17.17
N SER A 20 2.47 -12.65 16.18
CA SER A 20 2.67 -11.34 15.58
C SER A 20 1.92 -10.30 16.39
N SER A 21 2.51 -9.11 16.57
CA SER A 21 1.82 -7.94 17.14
C SER A 21 0.83 -7.33 16.17
N ASP A 22 1.07 -7.55 14.86
CA ASP A 22 0.21 -7.08 13.80
C ASP A 22 0.12 -8.13 12.68
N THR A 23 -1.03 -8.74 12.53
CA THR A 23 -1.26 -9.78 11.52
C THR A 23 -1.66 -9.23 10.17
N SER A 24 -1.94 -7.93 10.05
CA SER A 24 -2.09 -7.25 8.77
C SER A 24 -0.74 -7.04 8.08
N GLU A 25 0.34 -6.93 8.88
CA GLU A 25 1.70 -6.70 8.38
C GLU A 25 2.54 -7.97 8.31
N GLY A 26 2.33 -8.90 9.23
CA GLY A 26 3.10 -10.15 9.23
C GLY A 26 2.45 -11.30 9.95
N VAL A 27 2.48 -12.46 9.32
CA VAL A 27 1.90 -13.70 9.87
C VAL A 27 2.96 -14.77 10.08
N ILE A 28 2.76 -15.59 11.10
CA ILE A 28 3.66 -16.70 11.38
C ILE A 28 3.23 -17.91 10.57
N LEU A 29 4.08 -18.35 9.64
CA LEU A 29 3.86 -19.53 8.82
C LEU A 29 4.20 -20.83 9.57
N SER A 30 5.25 -20.80 10.40
CA SER A 30 5.68 -21.95 11.21
C SER A 30 6.42 -21.50 12.46
N GLY A 31 6.41 -22.35 13.50
CA GLY A 31 7.11 -22.05 14.74
C GLY A 31 6.29 -21.19 15.70
N SER A 32 4.96 -21.25 15.68
CA SER A 32 4.09 -20.54 16.64
C SER A 32 4.23 -21.05 18.09
N THR A 33 4.88 -22.19 18.26
CA THR A 33 5.26 -22.73 19.55
C THR A 33 6.61 -23.40 19.45
N LEU A 34 7.56 -22.97 20.27
CA LEU A 34 8.89 -23.55 20.36
C LEU A 34 9.02 -24.35 21.65
N VAL A 35 9.38 -25.62 21.52
CA VAL A 35 9.55 -26.51 22.67
C VAL A 35 11.01 -26.94 22.74
N PHE A 36 11.67 -26.63 23.84
CA PHE A 36 13.03 -27.03 24.15
C PHE A 36 13.04 -28.12 25.24
N LYS A 37 13.68 -29.22 24.94
CA LYS A 37 13.85 -30.36 25.84
C LYS A 37 15.27 -30.42 26.38
N ALA A 38 15.51 -31.19 27.40
CA ALA A 38 16.87 -31.45 27.91
C ALA A 38 17.80 -32.04 26.84
N SER A 39 17.27 -32.71 25.83
CA SER A 39 18.03 -33.29 24.71
C SER A 39 18.38 -32.35 23.59
N ASP A 40 17.66 -31.21 23.44
CA ASP A 40 17.80 -30.31 22.29
C ASP A 40 17.78 -28.80 22.67
N TRP A 41 17.97 -28.50 23.95
CA TRP A 41 17.88 -27.16 24.50
C TRP A 41 18.85 -26.12 23.85
N ASN A 42 19.99 -26.59 23.39
CA ASN A 42 21.03 -25.78 22.72
C ASN A 42 20.90 -25.77 21.20
N GLU A 43 19.93 -26.45 20.63
CA GLU A 43 19.65 -26.42 19.21
C GLU A 43 18.78 -25.22 18.84
N ALA A 44 19.13 -24.53 17.73
CA ALA A 44 18.33 -23.41 17.25
C ALA A 44 16.98 -23.90 16.72
N LYS A 45 15.91 -23.20 17.09
CA LYS A 45 14.55 -23.39 16.54
C LYS A 45 14.27 -22.24 15.57
N THR A 46 13.65 -22.56 14.44
CA THR A 46 13.33 -21.58 13.40
C THR A 46 11.86 -21.17 13.48
N VAL A 47 11.63 -19.86 13.41
CA VAL A 47 10.31 -19.26 13.17
C VAL A 47 10.31 -18.70 11.77
N THR A 48 9.29 -19.00 10.98
CA THR A 48 9.13 -18.45 9.65
C THR A 48 7.97 -17.45 9.66
N VAL A 49 8.26 -16.24 9.24
CA VAL A 49 7.30 -15.14 9.15
C VAL A 49 7.14 -14.75 7.68
N LEU A 50 5.92 -14.45 7.28
CA LEU A 50 5.57 -13.92 5.96
C LEU A 50 5.07 -12.48 6.14
N GLY A 51 5.66 -11.53 5.40
CA GLY A 51 5.10 -10.19 5.24
C GLY A 51 3.79 -10.27 4.46
N VAL A 52 2.80 -9.53 4.89
CA VAL A 52 1.47 -9.46 4.26
C VAL A 52 1.47 -8.23 3.35
N ALA A 53 1.08 -8.42 2.10
CA ALA A 53 0.79 -7.32 1.19
C ALA A 53 -0.69 -6.95 1.34
N ASP A 54 -0.97 -5.66 1.41
CA ASP A 54 -2.32 -5.11 1.32
C ASP A 54 -2.41 -4.10 0.16
N ASP A 55 -3.50 -3.42 -0.03
CA ASP A 55 -3.70 -2.42 -1.10
C ASP A 55 -3.64 -0.99 -0.54
N ILE A 56 -3.00 -0.79 0.61
CA ILE A 56 -2.91 0.51 1.31
C ILE A 56 -1.51 1.08 1.11
N SER A 57 -1.40 2.32 0.68
CA SER A 57 -0.12 3.03 0.53
C SER A 57 0.22 3.78 1.82
N ASP A 58 0.56 3.06 2.89
CA ASP A 58 0.86 3.62 4.21
C ASP A 58 2.36 3.60 4.57
N GLY A 59 3.18 3.15 3.62
CA GLY A 59 4.62 3.05 3.75
C GLY A 59 5.08 1.83 4.55
N ASP A 60 6.38 1.74 4.79
CA ASP A 60 6.98 0.62 5.52
C ASP A 60 6.44 0.54 6.95
N GLN A 61 5.75 -0.54 7.31
CA GLN A 61 5.14 -0.74 8.62
C GLN A 61 6.00 -1.58 9.55
N SER A 62 6.15 -1.12 10.78
CA SER A 62 6.94 -1.81 11.82
C SER A 62 6.04 -2.62 12.73
N TYR A 63 6.39 -3.87 12.94
CA TYR A 63 5.71 -4.77 13.87
C TYR A 63 6.70 -5.64 14.63
N SER A 64 6.23 -6.42 15.61
CA SER A 64 7.07 -7.28 16.42
C SER A 64 6.57 -8.72 16.43
N ILE A 65 7.50 -9.65 16.44
CA ILE A 65 7.22 -11.03 16.81
C ILE A 65 7.38 -11.14 18.32
N ILE A 66 6.26 -11.35 18.97
CA ILE A 66 6.15 -11.46 20.42
C ILE A 66 6.51 -12.88 20.84
N LEU A 67 7.50 -12.99 21.73
CA LEU A 67 7.96 -14.23 22.31
C LEU A 67 7.49 -14.30 23.76
N GLY A 68 6.46 -15.09 24.04
CA GLY A 68 5.91 -15.22 25.36
C GLY A 68 6.38 -16.50 26.08
N ALA A 69 6.78 -16.38 27.33
CA ALA A 69 6.96 -17.56 28.18
C ALA A 69 5.61 -18.23 28.41
N ASP A 70 5.47 -19.48 27.99
CA ASP A 70 4.24 -20.24 28.27
C ASP A 70 4.21 -20.63 29.76
N ASN A 71 3.07 -20.37 30.41
CA ASN A 71 2.81 -20.83 31.77
C ASN A 71 2.79 -22.37 31.91
N LYS A 72 2.77 -23.09 30.78
CA LYS A 72 2.92 -24.54 30.68
C LYS A 72 4.37 -25.01 30.73
N THR A 73 5.34 -24.09 30.73
CA THR A 73 6.74 -24.43 30.98
C THR A 73 6.86 -25.12 32.35
N ALA A 74 7.25 -26.36 32.34
CA ALA A 74 7.30 -27.19 33.57
C ALA A 74 8.53 -26.81 34.42
N ASP A 75 9.66 -26.49 33.78
CA ASP A 75 10.86 -26.05 34.48
C ASP A 75 10.65 -24.67 35.14
N ALA A 76 10.69 -24.67 36.48
CA ALA A 76 10.43 -23.47 37.28
C ALA A 76 11.42 -22.31 37.02
N ARG A 77 12.63 -22.60 36.52
CA ARG A 77 13.66 -21.59 36.21
C ARG A 77 13.31 -20.79 34.98
N PHE A 78 12.51 -21.33 34.08
CA PHE A 78 12.15 -20.71 32.80
C PHE A 78 10.70 -20.24 32.74
N ARG A 79 9.85 -20.65 33.71
CA ARG A 79 8.39 -20.44 33.67
C ARG A 79 7.93 -19.01 33.52
N TYR A 80 8.70 -18.02 33.95
CA TYR A 80 8.33 -16.61 33.91
C TYR A 80 9.44 -15.76 33.24
N VAL A 81 10.32 -16.45 32.53
CA VAL A 81 11.36 -15.71 31.77
C VAL A 81 10.77 -15.31 30.45
N ASP A 82 10.60 -14.01 30.27
CA ASP A 82 10.08 -13.40 29.05
C ASP A 82 11.25 -13.12 28.10
N PRO A 83 11.35 -13.82 26.96
CA PRO A 83 12.39 -13.53 25.97
C PRO A 83 12.12 -12.17 25.32
N PRO A 84 13.15 -11.45 24.86
CA PRO A 84 12.95 -10.21 24.13
C PRO A 84 12.25 -10.47 22.80
N ASP A 85 11.31 -9.59 22.44
CA ASP A 85 10.61 -9.58 21.15
C ASP A 85 11.56 -9.27 19.99
N VAL A 86 11.18 -9.69 18.79
CA VAL A 86 11.92 -9.43 17.56
C VAL A 86 11.17 -8.40 16.73
N SER A 87 11.75 -7.21 16.56
CA SER A 87 11.19 -6.17 15.69
C SER A 87 11.48 -6.48 14.23
N LEU A 88 10.48 -6.32 13.40
CA LEU A 88 10.51 -6.47 11.94
C LEU A 88 9.86 -5.27 11.27
N THR A 89 10.12 -5.12 9.99
CA THR A 89 9.44 -4.13 9.15
C THR A 89 8.90 -4.85 7.91
N ASN A 90 7.62 -4.67 7.63
CA ASN A 90 7.03 -5.03 6.36
C ASN A 90 7.29 -3.90 5.38
N LEU A 91 7.91 -4.20 4.26
CA LEU A 91 8.24 -3.18 3.25
C LEU A 91 7.06 -3.00 2.31
N ASP A 92 6.57 -1.78 2.22
CA ASP A 92 5.57 -1.36 1.24
C ASP A 92 6.18 -1.26 -0.17
N LEU A 93 6.38 -2.42 -0.81
CA LEU A 93 7.03 -2.52 -2.12
C LEU A 93 6.05 -2.37 -3.30
N THR A 94 4.77 -2.67 -3.09
CA THR A 94 3.75 -2.74 -4.13
C THR A 94 2.75 -1.60 -4.05
N ASP A 95 2.67 -0.92 -2.92
CA ASP A 95 1.59 -0.01 -2.57
C ASP A 95 2.00 1.46 -2.62
N LYS A 96 3.21 1.75 -3.11
CA LYS A 96 3.57 3.12 -3.47
C LYS A 96 2.55 3.65 -4.46
N GLY A 97 1.71 4.53 -3.97
CA GLY A 97 0.65 5.15 -4.74
C GLY A 97 1.18 5.64 -6.09
N THR A 98 0.78 4.98 -7.16
CA THR A 98 1.08 5.39 -8.52
C THR A 98 -0.21 5.45 -9.32
N PHE A 99 -0.10 5.98 -10.54
CA PHE A 99 -1.25 6.14 -11.43
C PHE A 99 -1.15 5.15 -12.58
N TYR A 100 -2.25 4.44 -12.86
CA TYR A 100 -2.42 3.76 -14.13
C TYR A 100 -3.10 4.69 -15.11
N ILE A 101 -2.38 5.09 -16.15
CA ILE A 101 -2.87 5.96 -17.21
C ILE A 101 -2.91 5.14 -18.50
N SER A 102 -4.10 5.07 -19.14
CA SER A 102 -4.22 4.40 -20.43
C SER A 102 -3.55 5.21 -21.55
N ARG A 103 -3.33 4.58 -22.69
CA ARG A 103 -2.98 5.32 -23.91
C ARG A 103 -4.16 6.20 -24.31
N ILE A 104 -3.85 7.35 -24.94
CA ILE A 104 -4.87 8.22 -25.54
C ILE A 104 -5.51 7.49 -26.73
N SER A 105 -6.83 7.66 -26.89
CA SER A 105 -7.62 6.88 -27.85
C SER A 105 -7.45 7.36 -29.30
N ASN A 106 -7.14 8.63 -29.50
CA ASN A 106 -7.09 9.25 -30.84
C ASN A 106 -6.28 10.54 -30.80
N THR A 107 -6.15 11.22 -31.97
CA THR A 107 -5.75 12.62 -32.09
C THR A 107 -6.99 13.52 -32.01
N THR A 108 -6.80 14.77 -31.63
CA THR A 108 -7.79 15.84 -31.74
C THR A 108 -7.55 16.65 -33.01
N ASP A 109 -8.53 17.41 -33.47
CA ASP A 109 -8.38 18.35 -34.55
C ASP A 109 -9.18 19.62 -34.27
N GLU A 110 -8.95 20.65 -35.08
CA GLU A 110 -9.63 21.96 -34.97
C GLU A 110 -11.16 21.90 -35.24
N ASN A 111 -11.67 20.79 -35.80
CA ASN A 111 -13.10 20.60 -35.99
C ASN A 111 -13.78 20.07 -34.72
N GLY A 112 -13.04 19.98 -33.62
CA GLY A 112 -13.55 19.56 -32.33
C GLY A 112 -13.59 18.04 -32.12
N VAL A 113 -12.80 17.28 -32.86
CA VAL A 113 -12.63 15.84 -32.61
C VAL A 113 -12.06 15.61 -31.20
N THR A 114 -12.62 14.65 -30.54
CA THR A 114 -12.23 14.30 -29.16
C THR A 114 -11.31 13.10 -29.09
N ALA A 115 -10.43 13.11 -28.10
CA ALA A 115 -9.64 11.97 -27.67
C ALA A 115 -9.84 11.74 -26.17
N SER A 116 -9.59 10.54 -25.69
CA SER A 116 -9.77 10.21 -24.30
C SER A 116 -8.69 9.25 -23.78
N PHE A 117 -8.48 9.30 -22.47
CA PHE A 117 -7.66 8.36 -21.71
C PHE A 117 -8.30 8.14 -20.34
N THR A 118 -7.86 7.11 -19.64
CA THR A 118 -8.37 6.81 -18.29
C THR A 118 -7.25 6.91 -17.26
N ILE A 119 -7.64 7.28 -16.03
CA ILE A 119 -6.76 7.34 -14.86
C ILE A 119 -7.41 6.57 -13.72
N ARG A 120 -6.64 5.78 -12.99
CA ARG A 120 -6.98 5.21 -11.68
C ARG A 120 -5.73 5.13 -10.82
N LEU A 121 -5.89 4.97 -9.52
CA LEU A 121 -4.75 4.69 -8.65
C LEU A 121 -4.35 3.21 -8.72
N SER A 122 -3.14 2.90 -8.27
CA SER A 122 -2.63 1.53 -8.11
C SER A 122 -2.99 0.93 -6.76
N SER A 123 -3.16 1.77 -5.74
CA SER A 123 -3.52 1.41 -4.36
C SER A 123 -4.53 2.39 -3.79
N ALA A 124 -5.20 2.01 -2.70
CA ALA A 124 -6.08 2.92 -1.97
C ALA A 124 -5.27 4.10 -1.39
N PRO A 125 -5.86 5.30 -1.24
CA PRO A 125 -5.27 6.33 -0.39
C PRO A 125 -5.05 5.80 1.03
N ALA A 126 -3.95 6.20 1.68
CA ALA A 126 -3.66 5.78 3.04
C ALA A 126 -4.74 6.29 4.00
N ASP A 127 -5.17 5.43 4.92
CA ASP A 127 -5.96 5.85 6.08
C ASP A 127 -5.00 6.14 7.24
N ASN A 128 -4.67 7.40 7.45
CA ASN A 128 -3.78 7.83 8.56
C ASN A 128 -4.48 7.87 9.92
N GLY A 129 -5.69 7.29 10.02
CA GLY A 129 -6.46 7.21 11.28
C GLY A 129 -7.06 8.54 11.73
N THR A 130 -7.08 9.56 10.86
CA THR A 130 -7.79 10.81 11.13
C THR A 130 -9.24 10.69 10.67
N THR A 131 -10.13 11.52 11.22
CA THR A 131 -11.55 11.56 10.80
C THR A 131 -11.77 12.26 9.46
N VAL A 132 -10.69 12.72 8.83
CA VAL A 132 -10.69 13.35 7.49
C VAL A 132 -10.26 12.28 6.51
N GLU A 133 -11.11 11.99 5.53
CA GLU A 133 -10.79 11.04 4.48
C GLU A 133 -9.54 11.50 3.71
N ASP A 134 -8.53 10.64 3.67
CA ASP A 134 -7.30 10.89 2.93
C ASP A 134 -7.56 10.69 1.44
N ASN A 135 -7.89 11.78 0.78
CA ASN A 135 -8.22 11.78 -0.63
C ASN A 135 -7.00 12.16 -1.47
N VAL A 136 -6.77 11.42 -2.56
CA VAL A 136 -5.80 11.83 -3.59
C VAL A 136 -6.50 12.73 -4.58
N THR A 137 -6.08 14.00 -4.64
CA THR A 137 -6.62 14.99 -5.56
C THR A 137 -5.62 15.31 -6.65
N ILE A 138 -6.00 15.07 -7.90
CA ILE A 138 -5.18 15.38 -9.09
C ILE A 138 -5.81 16.53 -9.83
N THR A 139 -5.03 17.58 -10.08
CA THR A 139 -5.43 18.67 -10.97
C THR A 139 -4.93 18.38 -12.39
N LEU A 140 -5.82 18.49 -13.37
CA LEU A 140 -5.52 18.32 -14.78
C LEU A 140 -5.64 19.65 -15.51
N ARG A 141 -4.74 19.89 -16.43
CA ARG A 141 -4.80 21.05 -17.32
C ARG A 141 -4.20 20.74 -18.69
N SER A 142 -4.68 21.40 -19.73
CA SER A 142 -3.97 21.42 -21.00
C SER A 142 -2.72 22.28 -20.91
N SER A 143 -1.63 21.86 -21.55
CA SER A 143 -0.43 22.68 -21.69
C SER A 143 -0.63 23.84 -22.66
N ASP A 144 -1.57 23.66 -23.60
CA ASP A 144 -1.96 24.68 -24.57
C ASP A 144 -3.48 24.62 -24.78
N THR A 145 -4.17 25.65 -24.32
CA THR A 145 -5.63 25.73 -24.39
C THR A 145 -6.12 26.33 -25.71
N THR A 146 -5.23 26.83 -26.52
CA THR A 146 -5.55 27.29 -27.90
C THR A 146 -5.64 26.12 -28.86
N GLU A 147 -4.94 25.00 -28.54
CA GLU A 147 -4.92 23.77 -29.33
C GLU A 147 -5.84 22.70 -28.82
N GLY A 148 -5.99 22.61 -27.50
CA GLY A 148 -6.82 21.57 -26.89
C GLY A 148 -7.27 21.85 -25.48
N GLU A 149 -8.50 21.51 -25.20
CA GLU A 149 -9.14 21.71 -23.90
C GLU A 149 -9.66 20.40 -23.29
N ILE A 150 -9.75 20.33 -21.97
CA ILE A 150 -10.38 19.21 -21.25
C ILE A 150 -11.86 19.51 -21.16
N VAL A 151 -12.70 18.66 -21.75
CA VAL A 151 -14.16 18.87 -21.81
C VAL A 151 -14.94 18.03 -20.82
N SER A 152 -14.40 16.91 -20.34
CA SER A 152 -15.03 16.12 -19.30
C SER A 152 -14.04 15.25 -18.53
N ILE A 153 -14.39 14.96 -17.26
CA ILE A 153 -13.73 13.98 -16.43
C ILE A 153 -14.78 13.07 -15.80
N GLY A 154 -14.71 11.77 -16.11
CA GLY A 154 -15.72 10.82 -15.69
C GLY A 154 -17.08 11.22 -16.25
N ASN A 155 -18.07 11.37 -15.36
CA ASN A 155 -19.42 11.80 -15.74
C ASN A 155 -19.64 13.32 -15.60
N MET A 156 -18.59 14.08 -15.25
CA MET A 156 -18.71 15.54 -15.07
C MET A 156 -18.29 16.26 -16.35
N GLN A 157 -19.17 17.11 -16.85
CA GLN A 157 -18.82 18.08 -17.90
C GLN A 157 -18.05 19.22 -17.25
N THR A 158 -16.94 19.60 -17.83
CA THR A 158 -16.12 20.70 -17.33
C THR A 158 -16.36 21.93 -18.19
N GLY A 159 -16.70 23.03 -17.54
CA GLY A 159 -16.55 24.35 -18.16
C GLY A 159 -15.17 24.87 -17.82
N ASP A 160 -14.43 25.29 -18.86
CA ASP A 160 -13.17 26.02 -18.78
C ASP A 160 -12.17 25.70 -17.63
N ASN A 161 -11.18 24.87 -17.95
CA ASN A 161 -9.78 24.90 -17.49
C ASN A 161 -9.34 24.42 -16.13
N ALA A 162 -10.13 24.02 -15.20
CA ALA A 162 -9.59 23.42 -13.98
C ALA A 162 -10.39 22.19 -13.57
N THR A 163 -9.78 21.06 -13.74
CA THR A 163 -10.48 19.83 -13.46
C THR A 163 -9.71 19.04 -12.44
N GLN A 164 -10.38 18.74 -11.37
CA GLN A 164 -9.85 17.91 -10.30
C GLN A 164 -10.50 16.54 -10.36
N LEU A 165 -9.66 15.53 -10.28
CA LEU A 165 -10.04 14.16 -9.96
C LEU A 165 -9.79 13.94 -8.49
N VAL A 166 -10.80 13.41 -7.79
CA VAL A 166 -10.67 13.01 -6.40
C VAL A 166 -10.86 11.50 -6.32
N PHE A 167 -9.86 10.82 -5.78
CA PHE A 167 -9.90 9.41 -5.46
C PHE A 167 -9.97 9.23 -3.94
N THR A 168 -10.87 8.36 -3.52
CA THR A 168 -11.10 7.99 -2.13
C THR A 168 -10.81 6.50 -1.94
N ASP A 169 -10.82 6.03 -0.70
CA ASP A 169 -10.75 4.61 -0.35
C ASP A 169 -11.83 3.74 -1.05
N SER A 170 -12.98 4.32 -1.34
CA SER A 170 -14.10 3.63 -1.97
C SER A 170 -14.07 3.62 -3.50
N ASN A 171 -13.23 4.46 -4.15
CA ASN A 171 -13.27 4.64 -5.62
C ASN A 171 -11.90 4.68 -6.31
N TRP A 172 -10.81 4.49 -5.61
CA TRP A 172 -9.43 4.61 -6.09
C TRP A 172 -9.11 3.73 -7.31
N ASN A 173 -9.67 2.53 -7.38
CA ASN A 173 -9.46 1.57 -8.46
C ASN A 173 -10.44 1.74 -9.62
N ALA A 174 -11.43 2.64 -9.51
CA ALA A 174 -12.37 2.93 -10.57
C ALA A 174 -11.74 3.84 -11.61
N ALA A 175 -11.58 3.34 -12.86
CA ALA A 175 -11.02 4.13 -13.95
C ALA A 175 -11.90 5.37 -14.25
N ARG A 176 -11.28 6.55 -14.21
CA ARG A 176 -11.91 7.83 -14.57
C ARG A 176 -11.49 8.22 -15.97
N THR A 177 -12.45 8.45 -16.84
CA THR A 177 -12.19 8.87 -18.23
C THR A 177 -11.99 10.39 -18.27
N VAL A 178 -10.91 10.81 -18.90
CA VAL A 178 -10.63 12.22 -19.24
C VAL A 178 -10.81 12.37 -20.75
N THR A 179 -11.63 13.32 -21.15
CA THR A 179 -11.87 13.64 -22.57
C THR A 179 -11.32 15.00 -22.88
N VAL A 180 -10.53 15.07 -23.94
CA VAL A 180 -9.98 16.30 -24.51
C VAL A 180 -10.59 16.54 -25.88
N ARG A 181 -10.68 17.79 -26.28
CA ARG A 181 -11.19 18.24 -27.57
C ARG A 181 -10.21 19.21 -28.21
N GLY A 182 -10.01 19.12 -29.52
CA GLY A 182 -9.27 20.12 -30.28
C GLY A 182 -10.03 21.45 -30.33
N VAL A 183 -9.30 22.54 -30.37
CA VAL A 183 -9.81 23.91 -30.37
C VAL A 183 -9.49 24.55 -31.71
N PHE A 184 -10.47 25.23 -32.30
CA PHE A 184 -10.28 26.00 -33.52
C PHE A 184 -9.72 27.38 -33.20
N ASP A 185 -8.60 27.74 -33.77
CA ASP A 185 -7.94 29.05 -33.54
C ASP A 185 -7.81 29.95 -34.76
N ASN A 186 -8.20 29.52 -35.97
CA ASN A 186 -8.11 30.23 -37.22
C ASN A 186 -6.67 30.59 -37.65
N ILE A 187 -5.67 29.85 -37.17
CA ILE A 187 -4.25 30.00 -37.55
C ILE A 187 -3.87 28.80 -38.43
N SER A 188 -3.16 28.99 -39.50
CA SER A 188 -2.67 27.93 -40.37
C SER A 188 -1.22 27.61 -40.00
N ASP A 189 -1.01 26.90 -38.87
CA ASP A 189 0.31 26.59 -38.33
C ASP A 189 0.65 25.07 -38.32
N GLY A 190 -0.26 24.25 -38.90
CA GLY A 190 -0.08 22.82 -39.03
C GLY A 190 -0.38 22.07 -37.74
N ASP A 191 0.03 20.77 -37.67
CA ASP A 191 -0.24 19.92 -36.51
C ASP A 191 0.52 20.41 -35.29
N GLN A 192 -0.18 20.86 -34.26
CA GLN A 192 0.38 21.32 -33.01
C GLN A 192 0.34 20.19 -31.93
N LYS A 193 1.36 20.16 -31.07
CA LYS A 193 1.46 19.20 -29.99
C LYS A 193 1.19 19.86 -28.66
N TYR A 194 0.21 19.33 -27.93
CA TYR A 194 -0.05 19.71 -26.55
C TYR A 194 -0.12 18.46 -25.64
N THR A 195 -0.06 18.65 -24.35
CA THR A 195 -0.11 17.60 -23.36
C THR A 195 -1.16 17.91 -22.29
N VAL A 196 -1.79 16.88 -21.77
CA VAL A 196 -2.53 17.01 -20.51
C VAL A 196 -1.56 16.84 -19.34
N VAL A 197 -1.37 17.91 -18.61
CA VAL A 197 -0.50 17.95 -17.43
C VAL A 197 -1.31 17.54 -16.21
N LEU A 198 -0.82 16.52 -15.52
CA LEU A 198 -1.36 16.08 -14.24
C LEU A 198 -0.48 16.64 -13.13
N LYS A 199 -1.09 17.26 -12.14
CA LYS A 199 -0.40 17.74 -10.95
C LYS A 199 -1.10 17.17 -9.73
N ASP A 200 -0.34 16.45 -8.93
CA ASP A 200 -0.77 16.00 -7.62
C ASP A 200 -0.83 17.19 -6.65
N ASN A 201 -1.96 17.36 -6.00
CA ASN A 201 -2.11 18.29 -4.89
C ASN A 201 -2.06 17.48 -3.61
N VAL A 202 -0.85 17.07 -3.21
CA VAL A 202 -0.65 16.53 -1.87
C VAL A 202 -0.95 17.67 -0.89
N SER A 203 -2.07 17.61 -0.20
CA SER A 203 -2.28 18.42 0.99
C SER A 203 -1.39 17.82 2.09
N SER A 204 -0.26 18.48 2.31
CA SER A 204 0.61 18.23 3.47
C SER A 204 -0.08 18.57 4.78
#